data_61c8d233b5d1843e802fbf31291484fc
#
_entry.id   61c8d233b5d1843e802fbf31291484fc
#
_cell.length_a   1.000
_cell.length_b   1.000
_cell.length_c   1.000
_cell.angle_alpha   90.00
_cell.angle_beta   90.00
_cell.angle_gamma   90.00
#
_symmetry.space_group_name_H-M   'P 1'
#
loop_
_entity.id
_entity.type
_entity.pdbx_description
1 polymer ?
#
loop_
_entity_poly.entity_id
_entity_poly.type
_entity_poly.pdbx_seq_one_letter_code
_entity_poly.pdbx_strand_id
1 'polypeptide(L)'
;MLRLRQTWIGAGAISALALLLGCSDAPGAPATLSEAGDSASVLDVEGAQIPFSKLKLFLEFNSTDDDLGVQLLLDADDWQWVKGQDPRGREVVDIDARGRLRQLGITELFFESAEPSPAEVLALIPAGIYSFSGKTVDGERLAGTATLSHSLPAAPVFSPSHGELVDAGNVLITWTAISGLASFQVIVVDETLGREIVADVAPSVTSFQVPATFLRPNAQYKAEVLAVATNGNKTITEGTFQTKP
;
A
#
# COMPACT_ATOMS: atom_id res chain seq x y z
N MET A 1 -3.71 -18.64 40.44
CA MET A 1 -4.31 -18.57 39.09
C MET A 1 -3.52 -17.54 38.28
N LEU A 2 -2.55 -18.02 37.53
CA LEU A 2 -1.66 -17.19 36.70
C LEU A 2 -2.23 -17.18 35.31
N ARG A 3 -2.76 -16.05 34.83
CA ARG A 3 -3.19 -15.88 33.42
C ARG A 3 -1.96 -15.59 32.58
N LEU A 4 -1.51 -16.57 31.80
CA LEU A 4 -0.60 -16.33 30.68
C LEU A 4 -1.29 -15.39 29.70
N ARG A 5 -0.72 -14.20 29.51
CA ARG A 5 -1.03 -13.34 28.35
C ARG A 5 -0.30 -13.94 27.17
N GLN A 6 -1.03 -14.54 26.27
CA GLN A 6 -0.54 -14.92 24.94
C GLN A 6 -0.31 -13.62 24.17
N THR A 7 0.93 -13.22 24.01
CA THR A 7 1.32 -12.13 23.11
C THR A 7 1.22 -12.66 21.69
N TRP A 8 0.19 -12.28 21.01
CA TRP A 8 0.11 -12.40 19.56
C TRP A 8 1.16 -11.46 18.97
N ILE A 9 2.23 -12.02 18.45
CA ILE A 9 3.11 -11.31 17.52
C ILE A 9 2.41 -11.44 16.17
N GLY A 10 1.56 -10.48 15.86
CA GLY A 10 1.05 -10.29 14.51
C GLY A 10 2.25 -9.96 13.63
N ALA A 11 2.62 -10.88 12.76
CA ALA A 11 3.55 -10.61 11.67
C ALA A 11 2.82 -9.69 10.70
N GLY A 12 2.95 -8.36 10.90
CA GLY A 12 2.48 -7.39 9.93
C GLY A 12 3.22 -7.63 8.61
N ALA A 13 2.48 -7.86 7.54
CA ALA A 13 3.03 -7.87 6.21
C ALA A 13 3.61 -6.48 5.91
N ILE A 14 4.92 -6.34 5.97
CA ILE A 14 5.61 -5.12 5.53
C ILE A 14 5.67 -5.19 4.01
N SER A 15 4.65 -4.65 3.35
CA SER A 15 4.69 -4.46 1.90
C SER A 15 5.72 -3.39 1.56
N ALA A 16 6.93 -3.81 1.22
CA ALA A 16 7.96 -2.91 0.71
C ALA A 16 7.55 -2.40 -0.67
N LEU A 17 7.26 -1.11 -0.76
CA LEU A 17 6.98 -0.40 -2.00
C LEU A 17 8.29 -0.18 -2.76
N ALA A 18 8.52 -0.91 -3.85
CA ALA A 18 9.65 -0.67 -4.75
C ALA A 18 9.43 0.62 -5.54
N LEU A 19 10.22 1.66 -5.26
CA LEU A 19 10.28 2.91 -6.03
C LEU A 19 11.04 2.69 -7.34
N LEU A 20 10.36 2.86 -8.47
CA LEU A 20 11.02 3.07 -9.77
C LEU A 20 11.31 4.58 -9.94
N LEU A 21 12.57 4.95 -9.77
CA LEU A 21 13.09 6.28 -10.10
C LEU A 21 13.25 6.40 -11.62
N GLY A 22 12.40 7.21 -12.23
CA GLY A 22 12.61 7.69 -13.61
C GLY A 22 13.13 9.12 -13.58
N CYS A 23 14.41 9.32 -13.84
CA CYS A 23 14.99 10.63 -14.10
C CYS A 23 14.71 11.06 -15.54
N SER A 24 14.17 12.26 -15.76
CA SER A 24 14.30 12.96 -17.02
C SER A 24 14.64 14.42 -16.77
N ASP A 25 15.89 14.79 -17.07
CA ASP A 25 16.36 16.17 -17.13
C ASP A 25 15.96 16.82 -18.46
N ALA A 26 15.47 18.05 -18.40
CA ALA A 26 15.54 18.98 -19.53
C ALA A 26 15.72 20.42 -19.02
N PRO A 27 16.72 21.18 -19.54
CA PRO A 27 17.01 22.53 -19.08
C PRO A 27 16.16 23.56 -19.84
N GLY A 28 15.50 24.48 -19.11
CA GLY A 28 14.80 25.63 -19.65
C GLY A 28 15.57 26.92 -19.40
N ALA A 29 15.66 27.77 -20.42
CA ALA A 29 16.39 29.03 -20.47
C ALA A 29 15.71 30.18 -19.67
N PRO A 30 16.44 31.26 -19.32
CA PRO A 30 15.94 32.30 -18.43
C PRO A 30 15.08 33.34 -19.17
N ALA A 31 14.00 33.76 -18.55
CA ALA A 31 13.16 34.87 -19.02
C ALA A 31 13.40 36.12 -18.16
N THR A 32 13.51 37.23 -18.85
CA THR A 32 13.83 38.57 -18.39
C THR A 32 12.71 39.24 -17.58
N LEU A 33 13.12 40.00 -16.58
CA LEU A 33 12.29 40.90 -15.77
C LEU A 33 11.69 42.04 -16.60
N SER A 34 10.41 42.33 -16.40
CA SER A 34 9.78 43.59 -16.74
C SER A 34 8.99 44.09 -15.53
N GLU A 35 9.44 45.19 -14.95
CA GLU A 35 8.70 45.94 -13.93
C GLU A 35 7.55 46.74 -14.59
N ALA A 36 6.34 46.57 -14.06
CA ALA A 36 5.28 47.56 -14.17
C ALA A 36 4.44 47.47 -12.90
N GLY A 37 4.52 48.53 -12.09
CA GLY A 37 3.67 48.65 -10.92
C GLY A 37 2.21 48.85 -11.30
N ASP A 38 1.35 48.15 -10.59
CA ASP A 38 -0.04 48.56 -10.41
C ASP A 38 -0.57 48.01 -9.07
N SER A 39 -1.17 48.93 -8.32
CA SER A 39 -1.79 48.63 -7.04
C SER A 39 -3.06 47.85 -7.26
N ALA A 40 -2.94 46.52 -7.31
CA ALA A 40 -4.08 45.61 -7.33
C ALA A 40 -4.45 45.26 -5.89
N SER A 41 -5.69 45.54 -5.55
CA SER A 41 -6.39 45.06 -4.36
C SER A 41 -6.03 43.63 -4.09
N VAL A 42 -5.63 43.32 -2.85
CA VAL A 42 -5.49 41.94 -2.35
C VAL A 42 -6.88 41.29 -2.38
N LEU A 43 -7.25 40.77 -3.55
CA LEU A 43 -8.23 39.72 -3.61
C LEU A 43 -7.51 38.51 -2.98
N ASP A 44 -8.08 37.99 -1.89
CA ASP A 44 -7.73 36.65 -1.40
C ASP A 44 -7.83 35.68 -2.59
N VAL A 45 -6.72 35.48 -3.27
CA VAL A 45 -6.59 34.41 -4.23
C VAL A 45 -6.63 33.17 -3.34
N GLU A 46 -7.79 32.56 -3.25
CA GLU A 46 -7.95 31.22 -2.70
C GLU A 46 -6.86 30.38 -3.36
N GLY A 47 -5.78 30.10 -2.59
CA GLY A 47 -4.54 29.57 -3.13
C GLY A 47 -4.83 28.34 -3.97
N ALA A 48 -4.23 28.28 -5.16
CA ALA A 48 -4.40 27.16 -6.08
C ALA A 48 -4.28 25.84 -5.33
N GLN A 49 -5.29 24.97 -5.48
CA GLN A 49 -5.24 23.64 -4.90
C GLN A 49 -4.31 22.79 -5.74
N ILE A 50 -3.35 22.14 -5.12
CA ILE A 50 -2.47 21.16 -5.74
C ILE A 50 -2.97 19.75 -5.45
N PRO A 51 -2.91 18.82 -6.42
CA PRO A 51 -3.32 17.45 -6.21
C PRO A 51 -2.28 16.67 -5.40
N PHE A 52 -2.71 15.57 -4.79
CA PHE A 52 -1.79 14.51 -4.36
C PHE A 52 -1.18 13.84 -5.59
N SER A 53 0.11 13.56 -5.58
CA SER A 53 0.80 12.77 -6.61
C SER A 53 0.33 11.32 -6.61
N LYS A 54 0.06 10.77 -5.41
CA LYS A 54 -0.65 9.49 -5.21
C LYS A 54 -1.62 9.61 -4.05
N LEU A 55 -2.82 9.12 -4.28
CA LEU A 55 -3.86 9.02 -3.27
C LEU A 55 -4.62 7.72 -3.52
N LYS A 56 -4.36 6.70 -2.69
CA LYS A 56 -4.97 5.39 -2.82
C LYS A 56 -5.56 4.98 -1.48
N LEU A 57 -6.82 4.57 -1.50
CA LEU A 57 -7.53 3.99 -0.36
C LEU A 57 -8.14 2.68 -0.84
N PHE A 58 -7.78 1.57 -0.23
CA PHE A 58 -8.21 0.25 -0.67
C PHE A 58 -8.28 -0.73 0.50
N LEU A 59 -8.93 -1.85 0.26
CA LEU A 59 -9.06 -2.96 1.18
C LEU A 59 -8.07 -4.07 0.82
N GLU A 60 -7.50 -4.70 1.84
CA GLU A 60 -6.72 -5.91 1.70
C GLU A 60 -7.33 -7.00 2.58
N PHE A 61 -7.79 -8.07 1.95
CA PHE A 61 -8.44 -9.21 2.58
C PHE A 61 -7.48 -10.39 2.62
N ASN A 62 -7.15 -10.89 3.81
CA ASN A 62 -6.44 -12.14 3.96
C ASN A 62 -7.44 -13.30 4.02
N SER A 63 -7.52 -14.05 2.94
CA SER A 63 -8.43 -15.18 2.83
C SER A 63 -8.01 -16.41 3.65
N THR A 64 -6.78 -16.42 4.16
CA THR A 64 -6.27 -17.51 5.00
C THR A 64 -6.71 -17.35 6.46
N ASP A 65 -6.69 -16.10 6.96
CA ASP A 65 -7.01 -15.77 8.35
C ASP A 65 -8.43 -15.19 8.52
N ASP A 66 -9.14 -14.92 7.42
CA ASP A 66 -10.49 -14.32 7.36
C ASP A 66 -10.52 -12.94 8.04
N ASP A 67 -9.50 -12.12 7.78
CA ASP A 67 -9.39 -10.76 8.29
C ASP A 67 -9.29 -9.73 7.15
N LEU A 68 -9.57 -8.46 7.46
CA LEU A 68 -9.64 -7.38 6.47
C LEU A 68 -8.99 -6.12 7.01
N GLY A 69 -8.02 -5.60 6.27
CA GLY A 69 -7.37 -4.32 6.53
C GLY A 69 -7.81 -3.20 5.58
N VAL A 70 -7.68 -1.96 6.05
CA VAL A 70 -7.78 -0.75 5.24
C VAL A 70 -6.39 -0.19 5.03
N GLN A 71 -6.01 0.04 3.79
CA GLN A 71 -4.73 0.61 3.43
C GLN A 71 -4.91 1.97 2.78
N LEU A 72 -4.05 2.94 3.17
CA LEU A 72 -4.01 4.29 2.62
C LEU A 72 -2.58 4.64 2.22
N LEU A 73 -2.41 5.06 0.97
CA LEU A 73 -1.17 5.62 0.46
C LEU A 73 -1.41 7.08 0.08
N LEU A 74 -0.65 7.97 0.71
CA LEU A 74 -0.60 9.40 0.43
C LEU A 74 0.81 9.75 -0.06
N ASP A 75 0.89 10.44 -1.20
CA ASP A 75 2.13 10.98 -1.74
C ASP A 75 1.82 12.38 -2.30
N ALA A 76 2.54 13.39 -1.86
CA ALA A 76 2.43 14.78 -2.29
C ALA A 76 3.73 15.51 -1.98
N ASP A 77 3.82 16.76 -2.44
CA ASP A 77 4.87 17.67 -1.98
C ASP A 77 4.81 17.80 -0.45
N ASP A 78 5.90 18.23 0.17
CA ASP A 78 6.15 18.28 1.61
C ASP A 78 4.98 18.89 2.43
N TRP A 79 4.07 18.03 2.86
CA TRP A 79 2.86 18.43 3.59
C TRP A 79 3.07 18.43 5.12
N GLN A 80 2.36 19.34 5.77
CA GLN A 80 2.36 19.49 7.23
C GLN A 80 1.22 18.70 7.89
N TRP A 81 0.07 18.66 7.22
CA TRP A 81 -1.08 17.92 7.71
C TRP A 81 -1.96 17.43 6.55
N VAL A 82 -2.64 16.34 6.77
CA VAL A 82 -3.67 15.78 5.87
C VAL A 82 -4.84 15.29 6.69
N LYS A 83 -6.05 15.64 6.25
CA LYS A 83 -7.33 15.14 6.77
C LYS A 83 -8.08 14.41 5.69
N GLY A 84 -8.75 13.31 6.07
CA GLY A 84 -9.60 12.53 5.20
C GLY A 84 -11.01 12.42 5.78
N GLN A 85 -12.03 12.52 4.92
CA GLN A 85 -13.42 12.35 5.27
C GLN A 85 -14.07 11.25 4.46
N ASP A 86 -14.94 10.47 5.11
CA ASP A 86 -15.72 9.42 4.47
C ASP A 86 -16.86 10.01 3.58
N PRO A 87 -17.57 9.18 2.81
CA PRO A 87 -18.68 9.64 1.96
C PRO A 87 -19.84 10.33 2.72
N ARG A 88 -19.87 10.22 4.04
CA ARG A 88 -20.86 10.87 4.92
C ARG A 88 -20.31 12.14 5.58
N GLY A 89 -19.09 12.58 5.23
CA GLY A 89 -18.43 13.74 5.79
C GLY A 89 -17.84 13.54 7.19
N ARG A 90 -17.74 12.29 7.67
CA ARG A 90 -17.09 12.00 8.96
C ARG A 90 -15.59 11.91 8.77
N GLU A 91 -14.84 12.50 9.68
CA GLU A 91 -13.38 12.42 9.68
C GLU A 91 -12.93 10.97 9.96
N VAL A 92 -12.07 10.45 9.11
CA VAL A 92 -11.49 9.09 9.22
C VAL A 92 -9.98 9.12 9.32
N VAL A 93 -9.35 10.22 8.92
CA VAL A 93 -7.90 10.45 8.97
C VAL A 93 -7.64 11.88 9.39
N ASP A 94 -6.79 12.06 10.40
CA ASP A 94 -6.22 13.35 10.81
C ASP A 94 -4.76 13.15 11.18
N ILE A 95 -3.86 13.55 10.28
CA ILE A 95 -2.42 13.38 10.41
C ILE A 95 -1.78 14.77 10.40
N ASP A 96 -1.07 15.12 11.47
CA ASP A 96 -0.40 16.40 11.63
C ASP A 96 1.07 16.19 12.01
N ALA A 97 1.97 16.63 11.14
CA ALA A 97 3.40 16.62 11.42
C ALA A 97 3.71 17.56 12.60
N ARG A 98 4.52 17.10 13.54
CA ARG A 98 4.82 17.86 14.76
C ARG A 98 6.31 18.14 14.91
N GLY A 99 6.64 19.20 15.68
CA GLY A 99 8.01 19.58 15.97
C GLY A 99 8.82 19.87 14.69
N ARG A 100 9.97 19.23 14.54
CA ARG A 100 10.86 19.46 13.40
C ARG A 100 10.34 18.86 12.09
N LEU A 101 9.56 17.78 12.16
CA LEU A 101 8.91 17.21 10.96
C LEU A 101 7.91 18.18 10.34
N ARG A 102 7.29 19.06 11.13
CA ARG A 102 6.41 20.13 10.60
C ARG A 102 7.17 21.14 9.74
N GLN A 103 8.47 21.34 10.00
CA GLN A 103 9.32 22.25 9.22
C GLN A 103 9.88 21.59 7.96
N LEU A 104 10.09 20.25 8.01
CA LEU A 104 10.59 19.48 6.87
C LEU A 104 9.46 19.05 5.93
N GLY A 105 8.25 18.87 6.46
CA GLY A 105 7.15 18.24 5.76
C GLY A 105 7.25 16.71 5.72
N ILE A 106 6.18 16.08 5.29
CA ILE A 106 6.08 14.64 4.98
C ILE A 106 5.75 14.55 3.49
N THR A 107 6.44 13.69 2.75
CA THR A 107 6.19 13.51 1.31
C THR A 107 5.33 12.27 1.04
N GLU A 108 5.59 11.18 1.76
CA GLU A 108 4.87 9.93 1.56
C GLU A 108 4.47 9.33 2.91
N LEU A 109 3.28 8.78 2.98
CA LEU A 109 2.80 7.97 4.09
C LEU A 109 2.04 6.76 3.56
N PHE A 110 2.47 5.59 3.99
CA PHE A 110 1.69 4.37 3.88
C PHE A 110 1.14 4.01 5.26
N PHE A 111 -0.14 3.71 5.31
CA PHE A 111 -0.85 3.34 6.53
C PHE A 111 -1.64 2.06 6.28
N GLU A 112 -1.61 1.17 7.26
CA GLU A 112 -2.42 -0.03 7.31
C GLU A 112 -3.15 -0.08 8.66
N SER A 113 -4.43 -0.39 8.63
CA SER A 113 -5.23 -0.55 9.87
C SER A 113 -4.93 -1.90 10.53
N ALA A 114 -5.39 -2.07 11.77
CA ALA A 114 -5.60 -3.40 12.31
C ALA A 114 -6.60 -4.16 11.44
N GLU A 115 -6.50 -5.46 11.40
CA GLU A 115 -7.24 -6.37 10.52
C GLU A 115 -8.25 -7.20 11.33
N PRO A 116 -9.35 -6.60 11.79
CA PRO A 116 -10.44 -7.36 12.40
C PRO A 116 -11.24 -8.13 11.34
N SER A 117 -12.32 -8.78 11.75
CA SER A 117 -13.19 -9.49 10.81
C SER A 117 -13.73 -8.59 9.69
N PRO A 118 -13.93 -9.11 8.47
CA PRO A 118 -14.46 -8.33 7.35
C PRO A 118 -15.77 -7.58 7.68
N ALA A 119 -16.65 -8.18 8.47
CA ALA A 119 -17.91 -7.56 8.86
C ALA A 119 -17.71 -6.29 9.71
N GLU A 120 -16.72 -6.28 10.60
CA GLU A 120 -16.39 -5.12 11.43
C GLU A 120 -15.82 -3.98 10.59
N VAL A 121 -14.88 -4.26 9.69
CA VAL A 121 -14.29 -3.23 8.81
C VAL A 121 -15.34 -2.63 7.89
N LEU A 122 -16.13 -3.45 7.20
CA LEU A 122 -17.14 -2.99 6.24
C LEU A 122 -18.27 -2.17 6.91
N ALA A 123 -18.54 -2.41 8.18
CA ALA A 123 -19.49 -1.60 8.96
C ALA A 123 -18.93 -0.20 9.31
N LEU A 124 -17.62 -0.11 9.57
CA LEU A 124 -16.93 1.13 9.96
C LEU A 124 -16.55 2.00 8.76
N ILE A 125 -16.12 1.39 7.66
CA ILE A 125 -15.52 2.02 6.49
C ILE A 125 -16.46 1.85 5.29
N PRO A 126 -17.41 2.79 5.04
CA PRO A 126 -18.39 2.66 3.97
C PRO A 126 -17.76 2.78 2.58
N ALA A 127 -18.30 2.05 1.61
CA ALA A 127 -17.92 2.26 0.21
C ALA A 127 -18.39 3.66 -0.27
N GLY A 128 -17.61 4.27 -1.17
CA GLY A 128 -17.93 5.56 -1.76
C GLY A 128 -16.70 6.44 -1.97
N ILE A 129 -16.94 7.73 -2.19
CA ILE A 129 -15.89 8.73 -2.45
C ILE A 129 -15.45 9.34 -1.12
N TYR A 130 -14.18 9.21 -0.84
CA TYR A 130 -13.48 9.86 0.28
C TYR A 130 -12.80 11.12 -0.21
N SER A 131 -12.92 12.22 0.53
CA SER A 131 -12.26 13.49 0.23
C SER A 131 -11.09 13.71 1.17
N PHE A 132 -9.98 14.15 0.62
CA PHE A 132 -8.76 14.45 1.35
C PHE A 132 -8.38 15.92 1.13
N SER A 133 -7.94 16.56 2.20
CA SER A 133 -7.41 17.93 2.18
C SER A 133 -6.14 17.98 3.01
N GLY A 134 -5.25 18.92 2.68
CA GLY A 134 -4.00 19.07 3.39
C GLY A 134 -3.37 20.44 3.17
N LYS A 135 -2.18 20.61 3.73
CA LYS A 135 -1.38 21.83 3.56
C LYS A 135 0.09 21.47 3.51
N THR A 136 0.81 22.06 2.54
CA THR A 136 2.27 21.92 2.41
C THR A 136 3.00 22.83 3.40
N VAL A 137 4.32 22.65 3.50
CA VAL A 137 5.22 23.53 4.28
C VAL A 137 5.17 24.97 3.74
N ASP A 138 5.09 25.13 2.43
CA ASP A 138 5.01 26.43 1.75
C ASP A 138 3.62 27.08 1.82
N GLY A 139 2.65 26.39 2.40
CA GLY A 139 1.32 26.91 2.67
C GLY A 139 0.29 26.65 1.59
N GLU A 140 0.64 25.89 0.55
CA GLU A 140 -0.29 25.47 -0.51
C GLU A 140 -1.35 24.50 0.01
N ARG A 141 -2.52 24.50 -0.60
CA ARG A 141 -3.62 23.62 -0.23
C ARG A 141 -3.60 22.35 -1.06
N LEU A 142 -3.48 21.21 -0.40
CA LEU A 142 -3.67 19.87 -1.02
C LEU A 142 -5.15 19.53 -1.06
N ALA A 143 -5.61 18.94 -2.17
CA ALA A 143 -6.93 18.37 -2.27
C ALA A 143 -6.95 17.16 -3.22
N GLY A 144 -7.79 16.17 -2.90
CA GLY A 144 -7.95 14.98 -3.73
C GLY A 144 -9.10 14.11 -3.26
N THR A 145 -9.45 13.10 -4.06
CA THR A 145 -10.46 12.11 -3.72
C THR A 145 -9.95 10.71 -4.02
N ALA A 146 -10.37 9.75 -3.20
CA ALA A 146 -10.18 8.32 -3.47
C ALA A 146 -11.52 7.61 -3.39
N THR A 147 -11.77 6.67 -4.30
CA THR A 147 -12.98 5.86 -4.27
C THR A 147 -12.69 4.51 -3.63
N LEU A 148 -13.36 4.21 -2.53
CA LEU A 148 -13.31 2.90 -1.90
C LEU A 148 -14.48 2.04 -2.36
N SER A 149 -14.18 0.82 -2.79
CA SER A 149 -15.16 -0.20 -3.13
C SER A 149 -15.07 -1.35 -2.11
N HIS A 150 -16.19 -2.01 -1.84
CA HIS A 150 -16.20 -3.26 -1.05
C HIS A 150 -16.04 -4.51 -1.93
N SER A 151 -15.88 -4.34 -3.26
CA SER A 151 -15.66 -5.46 -4.17
C SER A 151 -14.23 -5.95 -4.07
N LEU A 152 -14.05 -7.14 -3.56
CA LEU A 152 -12.76 -7.84 -3.43
C LEU A 152 -12.58 -8.82 -4.58
N PRO A 153 -11.35 -9.04 -5.07
CA PRO A 153 -11.09 -10.11 -6.03
C PRO A 153 -11.20 -11.49 -5.37
N ALA A 154 -11.37 -12.52 -6.18
CA ALA A 154 -11.35 -13.88 -5.68
C ALA A 154 -9.97 -14.22 -5.07
N ALA A 155 -9.96 -15.12 -4.07
CA ALA A 155 -8.74 -15.60 -3.45
C ALA A 155 -7.96 -16.51 -4.42
N PRO A 156 -6.66 -16.29 -4.64
CA PRO A 156 -5.83 -17.21 -5.41
C PRO A 156 -5.62 -18.50 -4.62
N VAL A 157 -5.65 -19.63 -5.33
CA VAL A 157 -5.21 -20.92 -4.78
C VAL A 157 -3.83 -21.20 -5.35
N PHE A 158 -2.83 -21.39 -4.49
CA PHE A 158 -1.45 -21.53 -4.94
C PHE A 158 -0.77 -22.83 -4.45
N SER A 159 0.33 -23.17 -5.10
CA SER A 159 1.28 -24.22 -4.76
C SER A 159 2.69 -23.58 -4.66
N PRO A 160 3.57 -24.04 -3.74
CA PRO A 160 3.45 -25.20 -2.87
C PRO A 160 2.33 -25.07 -1.82
N SER A 161 1.75 -26.22 -1.44
CA SER A 161 0.73 -26.27 -0.37
C SER A 161 1.36 -25.93 0.98
N HIS A 162 0.53 -25.50 1.93
CA HIS A 162 1.00 -25.20 3.28
C HIS A 162 1.77 -26.38 3.91
N GLY A 163 3.00 -26.13 4.34
CA GLY A 163 3.89 -27.12 4.94
C GLY A 163 4.58 -28.07 3.95
N GLU A 164 4.41 -27.88 2.64
CA GLU A 164 5.02 -28.74 1.61
C GLU A 164 6.55 -28.70 1.64
N LEU A 165 7.17 -29.89 1.46
CA LEU A 165 8.63 -30.03 1.41
C LEU A 165 9.11 -30.01 -0.04
N VAL A 166 9.84 -28.96 -0.42
CA VAL A 166 10.26 -28.67 -1.80
C VAL A 166 11.78 -28.70 -1.96
N ASP A 167 12.28 -28.79 -3.19
CA ASP A 167 13.70 -28.67 -3.50
C ASP A 167 14.13 -27.20 -3.56
N ALA A 168 15.11 -26.79 -2.73
CA ALA A 168 15.61 -25.41 -2.68
C ALA A 168 16.18 -24.92 -4.03
N GLY A 169 16.64 -25.82 -4.91
CA GLY A 169 17.16 -25.46 -6.23
C GLY A 169 16.09 -25.07 -7.25
N ASN A 170 14.81 -25.42 -7.02
CA ASN A 170 13.75 -25.28 -8.03
C ASN A 170 12.36 -25.08 -7.42
N VAL A 171 12.16 -23.99 -6.68
CA VAL A 171 10.83 -23.65 -6.12
C VAL A 171 10.06 -22.79 -7.11
N LEU A 172 9.02 -23.37 -7.70
CA LEU A 172 8.05 -22.67 -8.56
C LEU A 172 6.74 -22.46 -7.78
N ILE A 173 6.39 -21.20 -7.53
CA ILE A 173 5.09 -20.84 -7.01
C ILE A 173 4.12 -20.72 -8.19
N THR A 174 2.99 -21.41 -8.14
CA THR A 174 1.94 -21.36 -9.18
C THR A 174 0.61 -21.04 -8.52
N TRP A 175 -0.31 -20.39 -9.23
CA TRP A 175 -1.63 -20.02 -8.70
C TRP A 175 -2.73 -20.07 -9.77
N THR A 176 -3.97 -20.05 -9.29
CA THR A 176 -5.14 -20.07 -10.17
C THR A 176 -5.29 -18.75 -10.92
N ALA A 177 -5.62 -18.81 -12.21
CA ALA A 177 -5.95 -17.63 -12.99
C ALA A 177 -7.26 -17.00 -12.49
N ILE A 178 -7.27 -15.67 -12.33
CA ILE A 178 -8.42 -14.88 -11.92
C ILE A 178 -8.64 -13.77 -12.94
N SER A 179 -9.87 -13.58 -13.39
CA SER A 179 -10.21 -12.55 -14.37
C SER A 179 -10.48 -11.19 -13.70
N GLY A 180 -10.31 -10.10 -14.45
CA GLY A 180 -10.64 -8.75 -14.00
C GLY A 180 -9.63 -8.12 -13.04
N LEU A 181 -8.42 -8.65 -12.96
CA LEU A 181 -7.34 -8.12 -12.16
C LEU A 181 -6.52 -7.06 -12.91
N ALA A 182 -5.88 -6.18 -12.14
CA ALA A 182 -4.82 -5.31 -12.60
C ALA A 182 -3.46 -6.05 -12.64
N SER A 183 -3.17 -6.84 -11.59
CA SER A 183 -1.93 -7.60 -11.44
C SER A 183 -2.08 -8.72 -10.41
N PHE A 184 -1.05 -9.56 -10.32
CA PHE A 184 -0.76 -10.32 -9.11
C PHE A 184 0.51 -9.77 -8.44
N GLN A 185 0.59 -9.91 -7.12
CA GLN A 185 1.82 -9.71 -6.36
C GLN A 185 2.19 -11.03 -5.67
N VAL A 186 3.44 -11.41 -5.75
CA VAL A 186 3.97 -12.61 -5.09
C VAL A 186 5.02 -12.17 -4.08
N ILE A 187 4.87 -12.61 -2.85
CA ILE A 187 5.80 -12.30 -1.76
C ILE A 187 6.36 -13.63 -1.23
N VAL A 188 7.67 -13.71 -1.07
CA VAL A 188 8.34 -14.86 -0.44
C VAL A 188 9.22 -14.33 0.69
N VAL A 189 8.95 -14.76 1.91
CA VAL A 189 9.62 -14.27 3.12
C VAL A 189 10.48 -15.37 3.74
N ASP A 190 11.73 -15.04 4.03
CA ASP A 190 12.60 -15.79 4.94
C ASP A 190 12.54 -15.10 6.32
N GLU A 191 11.59 -15.50 7.15
CA GLU A 191 11.38 -14.91 8.47
C GLU A 191 12.60 -15.05 9.39
N THR A 192 13.40 -16.10 9.20
CA THR A 192 14.60 -16.34 10.00
C THR A 192 15.69 -15.28 9.75
N LEU A 193 15.81 -14.84 8.50
CA LEU A 193 16.81 -13.83 8.13
C LEU A 193 16.22 -12.42 7.93
N GLY A 194 14.90 -12.26 8.06
CA GLY A 194 14.22 -11.00 7.82
C GLY A 194 14.40 -10.50 6.39
N ARG A 195 14.36 -11.41 5.39
CA ARG A 195 14.51 -11.09 3.97
C ARG A 195 13.24 -11.43 3.23
N GLU A 196 12.93 -10.65 2.20
CA GLU A 196 11.79 -10.92 1.34
C GLU A 196 12.11 -10.69 -0.14
N ILE A 197 11.34 -11.35 -1.00
CA ILE A 197 11.21 -11.02 -2.42
C ILE A 197 9.77 -10.59 -2.64
N VAL A 198 9.59 -9.44 -3.28
CA VAL A 198 8.30 -8.96 -3.75
C VAL A 198 8.35 -8.85 -5.27
N ALA A 199 7.39 -9.45 -5.96
CA ALA A 199 7.30 -9.42 -7.41
C ALA A 199 5.88 -9.06 -7.85
N ASP A 200 5.75 -7.93 -8.56
CA ASP A 200 4.51 -7.57 -9.26
C ASP A 200 4.54 -8.17 -10.66
N VAL A 201 3.51 -8.91 -11.02
CA VAL A 201 3.41 -9.61 -12.31
C VAL A 201 2.08 -9.30 -13.01
N ALA A 202 2.10 -9.36 -14.34
CA ALA A 202 0.89 -9.12 -15.14
C ALA A 202 -0.23 -10.12 -14.79
N PRO A 203 -1.51 -9.75 -14.93
CA PRO A 203 -2.65 -10.59 -14.53
C PRO A 203 -2.76 -11.90 -15.33
N SER A 204 -2.06 -12.03 -16.44
CA SER A 204 -1.97 -13.28 -17.23
C SER A 204 -0.91 -14.24 -16.73
N VAL A 205 -0.02 -13.82 -15.83
CA VAL A 205 1.02 -14.67 -15.23
C VAL A 205 0.42 -15.46 -14.07
N THR A 206 0.70 -16.75 -14.04
CA THR A 206 0.20 -17.66 -13.00
C THR A 206 1.31 -18.50 -12.37
N SER A 207 2.56 -18.06 -12.52
CA SER A 207 3.70 -18.71 -11.88
C SER A 207 4.84 -17.74 -11.63
N PHE A 208 5.62 -18.01 -10.58
CA PHE A 208 6.82 -17.25 -10.23
C PHE A 208 7.93 -18.22 -9.79
N GLN A 209 9.07 -18.18 -10.48
CA GLN A 209 10.24 -18.96 -10.10
C GLN A 209 10.99 -18.23 -9.01
N VAL A 210 11.06 -18.79 -7.80
CA VAL A 210 11.86 -18.23 -6.72
C VAL A 210 13.34 -18.38 -7.05
N PRO A 211 14.16 -17.30 -7.02
CA PRO A 211 15.59 -17.40 -7.27
C PRO A 211 16.26 -18.37 -6.27
N ALA A 212 16.98 -19.38 -6.78
CA ALA A 212 17.64 -20.36 -5.93
C ALA A 212 18.66 -19.71 -4.95
N THR A 213 19.23 -18.55 -5.31
CA THR A 213 20.14 -17.80 -4.45
C THR A 213 19.47 -17.16 -3.22
N PHE A 214 18.15 -17.04 -3.23
CA PHE A 214 17.36 -16.60 -2.09
C PHE A 214 17.10 -17.73 -1.09
N LEU A 215 16.98 -18.96 -1.61
CA LEU A 215 16.61 -20.14 -0.84
C LEU A 215 17.81 -20.79 -0.16
N ARG A 216 17.60 -21.38 0.98
CA ARG A 216 18.58 -22.17 1.74
C ARG A 216 18.01 -23.58 1.93
N PRO A 217 18.82 -24.63 1.97
CA PRO A 217 18.37 -25.95 2.35
C PRO A 217 17.90 -25.97 3.82
N ASN A 218 16.96 -26.86 4.12
CA ASN A 218 16.41 -27.08 5.46
C ASN A 218 15.91 -25.80 6.14
N ALA A 219 15.17 -24.95 5.41
CA ALA A 219 14.63 -23.69 5.87
C ALA A 219 13.14 -23.57 5.56
N GLN A 220 12.41 -22.84 6.41
CA GLN A 220 11.01 -22.51 6.21
C GLN A 220 10.88 -21.12 5.57
N TYR A 221 9.92 -21.00 4.69
CA TYR A 221 9.54 -19.77 4.00
C TYR A 221 8.03 -19.57 4.09
N LYS A 222 7.61 -18.31 4.18
CA LYS A 222 6.23 -17.91 3.96
C LYS A 222 6.09 -17.49 2.49
N ALA A 223 5.01 -17.87 1.85
CA ALA A 223 4.64 -17.42 0.52
C ALA A 223 3.25 -16.77 0.57
N GLU A 224 3.11 -15.66 -0.13
CA GLU A 224 1.85 -14.94 -0.27
C GLU A 224 1.60 -14.70 -1.76
N VAL A 225 0.37 -14.91 -2.19
CA VAL A 225 -0.08 -14.55 -3.54
C VAL A 225 -1.28 -13.62 -3.39
N LEU A 226 -1.13 -12.40 -3.87
CA LEU A 226 -2.12 -11.36 -3.81
C LEU A 226 -2.74 -11.16 -5.19
N ALA A 227 -4.05 -11.30 -5.29
CA ALA A 227 -4.84 -10.85 -6.43
C ALA A 227 -5.14 -9.35 -6.26
N VAL A 228 -4.70 -8.51 -7.18
CA VAL A 228 -4.89 -7.05 -7.15
C VAL A 228 -5.96 -6.67 -8.17
N ALA A 229 -7.10 -6.20 -7.70
CA ALA A 229 -8.20 -5.77 -8.56
C ALA A 229 -7.95 -4.38 -9.19
N THR A 230 -8.67 -4.06 -10.25
CA THR A 230 -8.57 -2.74 -10.92
C THR A 230 -9.04 -1.57 -10.05
N ASN A 231 -9.84 -1.82 -9.01
CA ASN A 231 -10.24 -0.83 -8.01
C ASN A 231 -9.19 -0.64 -6.90
N GLY A 232 -8.07 -1.37 -6.95
CA GLY A 232 -6.98 -1.32 -5.98
C GLY A 232 -7.10 -2.31 -4.82
N ASN A 233 -8.29 -2.87 -4.57
CA ASN A 233 -8.47 -3.87 -3.51
C ASN A 233 -7.67 -5.13 -3.80
N LYS A 234 -7.24 -5.79 -2.72
CA LYS A 234 -6.45 -7.00 -2.79
C LYS A 234 -7.09 -8.13 -2.02
N THR A 235 -6.85 -9.35 -2.48
CA THR A 235 -7.11 -10.58 -1.72
C THR A 235 -5.85 -11.40 -1.67
N ILE A 236 -5.38 -11.70 -0.46
CA ILE A 236 -4.19 -12.49 -0.17
C ILE A 236 -4.62 -13.92 0.13
N THR A 237 -3.84 -14.87 -0.35
CA THR A 237 -3.75 -16.20 0.20
C THR A 237 -2.31 -16.47 0.58
N GLU A 238 -2.09 -16.95 1.79
CA GLU A 238 -0.77 -17.21 2.32
C GLU A 238 -0.58 -18.66 2.77
N GLY A 239 0.67 -19.08 2.84
CA GLY A 239 1.05 -20.39 3.33
C GLY A 239 2.54 -20.48 3.54
N THR A 240 2.99 -21.57 4.14
CA THR A 240 4.42 -21.85 4.32
C THR A 240 4.84 -23.05 3.49
N PHE A 241 6.11 -23.10 3.12
CA PHE A 241 6.76 -24.29 2.58
C PHE A 241 8.14 -24.47 3.23
N GLN A 242 8.66 -25.68 3.14
CA GLN A 242 10.00 -26.00 3.67
C GLN A 242 10.89 -26.51 2.53
N THR A 243 12.15 -26.14 2.56
CA THR A 243 13.15 -26.69 1.65
C THR A 243 13.79 -27.96 2.22
N LYS A 244 14.03 -28.92 1.37
CA LYS A 244 14.76 -30.16 1.72
C LYS A 244 16.16 -29.85 2.23
N PRO A 245 16.74 -30.77 3.04
CA PRO A 245 18.14 -30.70 3.46
C PRO A 245 19.14 -30.61 2.32
#